data_5be47009065c6003873ce6edba45dfb6
#
_entry.id   5be47009065c6003873ce6edba45dfb6
#
_cell.length_a   1.000
_cell.length_b   1.000
_cell.length_c   1.000
_cell.angle_alpha   90.00
_cell.angle_beta   90.00
_cell.angle_gamma   90.00
#
_symmetry.space_group_name_H-M   'P 1'
#
loop_
_entity.id
_entity.type
_entity.pdbx_description
1 polymer ?
#
loop_
_entity_poly.entity_id
_entity_poly.type
_entity_poly.pdbx_seq_one_letter_code
_entity_poly.pdbx_strand_id
1 'polypeptide(L)'
;MRFHHPAVPIVLTILLIDSIGFGIVLPVLPGLIVHLGQVTLAEATRIAGYMLVAYAGAQFFAGPVLGNLGDRFGRRPILLFSTLAFALDYLLMAAAPTLAWLFVGRFVAGIAGATYGPANAVLADVTEPEKRGATFGLMGAAFGLGFILGPAIGGLLSGFGTRTPFVVAAALAGLNALWILVGLPETLPAERRRPFRWRDAHVLGAFRPLFHAGGAAPLLIAALLWQLAHFVYPATWAFWAGLALDWDATAIGWSLAAAGLAMGLAQVFVTGRAIARFGEARTVVIGMVVGGLSFLFYVFVTQNWLVYAIIFFSALQGLVWPSLNALLSRMTDASHQGALQGGMASIASIAAIIGPLAMTQALAFGAEHGEPGGAFLLAALLVLFALLIVIFGVVRRLKPA
;
A
#
# COMPACT_ATOMS: atom_id res chain seq x y z
N MET A 1 -8.43 -25.85 -5.74
CA MET A 1 -7.03 -25.84 -6.22
C MET A 1 -6.21 -26.75 -5.31
N ARG A 2 -5.51 -27.76 -5.83
CA ARG A 2 -4.52 -28.50 -5.05
C ARG A 2 -3.20 -27.75 -5.14
N PHE A 3 -2.73 -27.20 -4.04
CA PHE A 3 -1.41 -26.59 -3.97
C PHE A 3 -0.35 -27.70 -4.03
N HIS A 4 0.60 -27.59 -4.96
CA HIS A 4 1.63 -28.61 -5.13
C HIS A 4 2.72 -28.56 -4.05
N HIS A 5 2.83 -27.44 -3.32
CA HIS A 5 3.81 -27.27 -2.26
C HIS A 5 3.16 -26.71 -0.98
N PRO A 6 3.46 -27.26 0.21
CA PRO A 6 2.83 -26.84 1.47
C PRO A 6 3.15 -25.40 1.89
N ALA A 7 4.24 -24.82 1.42
CA ALA A 7 4.59 -23.43 1.71
C ALA A 7 3.60 -22.42 1.11
N VAL A 8 2.93 -22.73 -0.01
CA VAL A 8 2.02 -21.78 -0.67
C VAL A 8 0.86 -21.36 0.24
N PRO A 9 0.01 -22.28 0.76
CA PRO A 9 -1.08 -21.88 1.65
C PRO A 9 -0.57 -21.23 2.94
N ILE A 10 0.59 -21.65 3.47
CA ILE A 10 1.18 -21.07 4.66
C ILE A 10 1.53 -19.59 4.39
N VAL A 11 2.23 -19.28 3.30
CA VAL A 11 2.60 -17.90 2.96
C VAL A 11 1.38 -17.02 2.68
N LEU A 12 0.35 -17.56 2.02
CA LEU A 12 -0.90 -16.84 1.80
C LEU A 12 -1.61 -16.51 3.12
N THR A 13 -1.61 -17.43 4.08
CA THR A 13 -2.16 -17.20 5.43
C THR A 13 -1.32 -16.15 6.20
N ILE A 14 0.02 -16.21 6.09
CA ILE A 14 0.92 -15.21 6.68
C ILE A 14 0.57 -13.82 6.16
N LEU A 15 0.45 -13.65 4.85
CA LEU A 15 0.13 -12.36 4.22
C LEU A 15 -1.27 -11.87 4.59
N LEU A 16 -2.24 -12.77 4.69
CA LEU A 16 -3.59 -12.43 5.14
C LEU A 16 -3.57 -11.89 6.59
N ILE A 17 -2.91 -12.57 7.51
CA ILE A 17 -2.81 -12.17 8.91
C ILE A 17 -2.04 -10.85 9.05
N ASP A 18 -0.93 -10.68 8.34
CA ASP A 18 -0.16 -9.43 8.33
C ASP A 18 -1.00 -8.26 7.81
N SER A 19 -1.80 -8.49 6.75
CA SER A 19 -2.69 -7.47 6.19
C SER A 19 -3.85 -7.12 7.13
N ILE A 20 -4.39 -8.10 7.86
CA ILE A 20 -5.38 -7.86 8.92
C ILE A 20 -4.75 -7.00 10.02
N GLY A 21 -3.56 -7.36 10.50
CA GLY A 21 -2.84 -6.61 11.53
C GLY A 21 -2.58 -5.14 11.13
N PHE A 22 -2.12 -4.93 9.91
CA PHE A 22 -1.95 -3.59 9.35
C PHE A 22 -3.29 -2.83 9.28
N GLY A 23 -4.34 -3.49 8.79
CA GLY A 23 -5.67 -2.90 8.65
C GLY A 23 -6.31 -2.51 9.97
N ILE A 24 -6.10 -3.31 11.03
CA ILE A 24 -6.62 -3.04 12.39
C ILE A 24 -6.14 -1.67 12.91
N VAL A 25 -4.91 -1.28 12.60
CA VAL A 25 -4.29 -0.04 13.09
C VAL A 25 -4.89 1.21 12.45
N LEU A 26 -5.30 1.14 11.18
CA LEU A 26 -5.69 2.31 10.39
C LEU A 26 -6.80 3.17 11.03
N PRO A 27 -7.95 2.62 11.45
CA PRO A 27 -9.04 3.42 12.00
C PRO A 27 -8.78 3.95 13.41
N VAL A 28 -7.84 3.35 14.15
CA VAL A 28 -7.63 3.65 15.58
C VAL A 28 -6.38 4.50 15.85
N LEU A 29 -5.46 4.59 14.90
CA LEU A 29 -4.22 5.36 15.02
C LEU A 29 -4.47 6.86 15.30
N PRO A 30 -5.44 7.55 14.67
CA PRO A 30 -5.74 8.95 14.98
C PRO A 30 -6.03 9.18 16.45
N GLY A 31 -6.93 8.39 17.02
CA GLY A 31 -7.30 8.49 18.43
C GLY A 31 -6.13 8.24 19.40
N LEU A 32 -5.25 7.30 19.06
CA LEU A 32 -4.06 7.03 19.87
C LEU A 32 -3.08 8.23 19.85
N ILE A 33 -2.84 8.85 18.69
CA ILE A 33 -1.96 10.02 18.57
C ILE A 33 -2.52 11.21 19.33
N VAL A 34 -3.82 11.50 19.19
CA VAL A 34 -4.51 12.57 19.94
C VAL A 34 -4.38 12.34 21.44
N HIS A 35 -4.65 11.11 21.90
CA HIS A 35 -4.58 10.76 23.32
C HIS A 35 -3.17 10.91 23.91
N LEU A 36 -2.14 10.38 23.25
CA LEU A 36 -0.77 10.42 23.73
C LEU A 36 -0.11 11.80 23.59
N GLY A 37 -0.45 12.53 22.53
CA GLY A 37 0.11 13.84 22.22
C GLY A 37 -0.61 14.98 22.93
N GLN A 38 -1.83 14.76 23.45
CA GLN A 38 -2.72 15.82 23.95
C GLN A 38 -2.86 16.96 22.90
N VAL A 39 -3.02 16.56 21.64
CA VAL A 39 -3.06 17.45 20.48
C VAL A 39 -4.40 17.39 19.78
N THR A 40 -4.69 18.37 18.93
CA THR A 40 -5.86 18.36 18.05
C THR A 40 -5.74 17.25 16.99
N LEU A 41 -6.86 16.87 16.37
CA LEU A 41 -6.85 15.88 15.29
C LEU A 41 -6.09 16.37 14.04
N ALA A 42 -6.08 17.69 13.78
CA ALA A 42 -5.28 18.29 12.72
C ALA A 42 -3.77 18.15 12.99
N GLU A 43 -3.32 18.45 14.20
CA GLU A 43 -1.92 18.24 14.61
C GLU A 43 -1.54 16.76 14.60
N ALA A 44 -2.44 15.88 15.06
CA ALA A 44 -2.26 14.44 15.00
C ALA A 44 -2.05 13.94 13.55
N THR A 45 -2.73 14.57 12.58
CA THR A 45 -2.54 14.28 11.15
C THR A 45 -1.12 14.60 10.69
N ARG A 46 -0.55 15.74 11.10
CA ARG A 46 0.87 16.09 10.80
C ARG A 46 1.84 15.08 11.40
N ILE A 47 1.63 14.72 12.66
CA ILE A 47 2.46 13.75 13.38
C ILE A 47 2.41 12.39 12.68
N ALA A 48 1.22 11.94 12.28
CA ALA A 48 1.06 10.70 11.51
C ALA A 48 1.84 10.72 10.19
N GLY A 49 1.85 11.86 9.49
CA GLY A 49 2.66 12.04 8.28
C GLY A 49 4.15 11.80 8.52
N TYR A 50 4.71 12.35 9.58
CA TYR A 50 6.11 12.12 9.96
C TYR A 50 6.36 10.66 10.35
N MET A 51 5.42 10.01 11.05
CA MET A 51 5.52 8.58 11.38
C MET A 51 5.54 7.70 10.13
N LEU A 52 4.70 8.02 9.13
CA LEU A 52 4.66 7.31 7.86
C LEU A 52 5.95 7.51 7.07
N VAL A 53 6.54 8.71 7.08
CA VAL A 53 7.87 8.96 6.47
C VAL A 53 8.96 8.18 7.18
N ALA A 54 8.96 8.14 8.51
CA ALA A 54 9.93 7.35 9.28
C ALA A 54 9.83 5.85 8.92
N TYR A 55 8.61 5.32 8.84
CA TYR A 55 8.34 3.94 8.42
C TYR A 55 8.81 3.69 6.98
N ALA A 56 8.33 4.47 6.01
CA ALA A 56 8.61 4.28 4.59
C ALA A 56 10.09 4.51 4.27
N GLY A 57 10.72 5.51 4.91
CA GLY A 57 12.15 5.78 4.78
C GLY A 57 13.00 4.61 5.31
N ALA A 58 12.69 4.13 6.51
CA ALA A 58 13.37 2.97 7.08
C ALA A 58 13.19 1.73 6.19
N GLN A 59 11.99 1.46 5.69
CA GLN A 59 11.69 0.35 4.79
C GLN A 59 12.44 0.46 3.46
N PHE A 60 12.54 1.66 2.90
CA PHE A 60 13.24 1.92 1.66
C PHE A 60 14.73 1.55 1.74
N PHE A 61 15.40 1.92 2.83
CA PHE A 61 16.81 1.57 3.02
C PHE A 61 17.01 0.12 3.46
N ALA A 62 16.12 -0.40 4.29
CA ALA A 62 16.23 -1.76 4.80
C ALA A 62 15.83 -2.85 3.80
N GLY A 63 14.90 -2.55 2.86
CA GLY A 63 14.35 -3.52 1.93
C GLY A 63 15.40 -4.30 1.13
N PRO A 64 16.34 -3.64 0.41
CA PRO A 64 17.41 -4.32 -0.32
C PRO A 64 18.36 -5.10 0.59
N VAL A 65 18.61 -4.61 1.81
CA VAL A 65 19.44 -5.31 2.80
C VAL A 65 18.76 -6.61 3.24
N LEU A 66 17.47 -6.54 3.60
CA LEU A 66 16.70 -7.73 4.01
C LEU A 66 16.54 -8.73 2.87
N GLY A 67 16.35 -8.25 1.63
CA GLY A 67 16.34 -9.13 0.46
C GLY A 67 17.64 -9.92 0.31
N ASN A 68 18.78 -9.22 0.40
CA ASN A 68 20.11 -9.82 0.30
C ASN A 68 20.42 -10.76 1.49
N LEU A 69 19.97 -10.41 2.70
CA LEU A 69 20.04 -11.30 3.87
C LEU A 69 19.19 -12.56 3.67
N GLY A 70 18.03 -12.43 3.02
CA GLY A 70 17.18 -13.57 2.63
C GLY A 70 17.86 -14.51 1.64
N ASP A 71 18.65 -13.98 0.70
CA ASP A 71 19.46 -14.77 -0.23
C ASP A 71 20.62 -15.49 0.47
N ARG A 72 21.14 -14.94 1.55
CA ARG A 72 22.26 -15.52 2.32
C ARG A 72 21.83 -16.53 3.38
N PHE A 73 20.83 -16.17 4.19
CA PHE A 73 20.45 -16.96 5.38
C PHE A 73 19.26 -17.89 5.12
N GLY A 74 18.54 -17.66 4.02
CA GLY A 74 17.29 -18.35 3.71
C GLY A 74 16.08 -17.44 3.85
N ARG A 75 14.96 -17.86 3.28
CA ARG A 75 13.72 -17.07 3.23
C ARG A 75 12.99 -17.07 4.58
N ARG A 76 12.92 -18.25 5.21
CA ARG A 76 12.20 -18.45 6.48
C ARG A 76 12.71 -17.58 7.63
N PRO A 77 14.03 -17.47 7.90
CA PRO A 77 14.54 -16.60 8.97
C PRO A 77 14.18 -15.13 8.80
N ILE A 78 14.19 -14.63 7.55
CA ILE A 78 13.88 -13.23 7.27
C ILE A 78 12.38 -12.95 7.43
N LEU A 79 11.51 -13.86 6.95
CA LEU A 79 10.07 -13.77 7.21
C LEU A 79 9.75 -13.78 8.70
N LEU A 80 10.38 -14.67 9.45
CA LEU A 80 10.21 -14.75 10.91
C LEU A 80 10.66 -13.46 11.59
N PHE A 81 11.83 -12.93 11.22
CA PHE A 81 12.34 -11.66 11.75
C PHE A 81 11.37 -10.50 11.47
N SER A 82 10.88 -10.37 10.23
CA SER A 82 9.93 -9.34 9.84
C SER A 82 8.62 -9.42 10.64
N THR A 83 8.07 -10.62 10.77
CA THR A 83 6.80 -10.83 11.51
C THR A 83 6.96 -10.58 13.01
N LEU A 84 8.08 -10.98 13.62
CA LEU A 84 8.39 -10.67 15.03
C LEU A 84 8.56 -9.18 15.26
N ALA A 85 9.16 -8.45 14.33
CA ALA A 85 9.29 -7.01 14.43
C ALA A 85 7.94 -6.29 14.31
N PHE A 86 7.01 -6.77 13.49
CA PHE A 86 5.63 -6.27 13.50
C PHE A 86 4.93 -6.56 14.83
N ALA A 87 5.08 -7.77 15.40
CA ALA A 87 4.54 -8.07 16.71
C ALA A 87 5.08 -7.12 17.79
N LEU A 88 6.39 -6.84 17.75
CA LEU A 88 7.02 -5.88 18.66
C LEU A 88 6.50 -4.46 18.44
N ASP A 89 6.37 -4.00 17.18
CA ASP A 89 5.82 -2.69 16.89
C ASP A 89 4.40 -2.52 17.45
N TYR A 90 3.51 -3.49 17.21
CA TYR A 90 2.15 -3.44 17.76
C TYR A 90 2.13 -3.47 19.28
N LEU A 91 3.02 -4.22 19.94
CA LEU A 91 3.17 -4.19 21.39
C LEU A 91 3.67 -2.83 21.86
N LEU A 92 4.66 -2.22 21.19
CA LEU A 92 5.13 -0.89 21.47
C LEU A 92 4.00 0.15 21.33
N MET A 93 3.17 0.04 20.30
CA MET A 93 2.00 0.91 20.12
C MET A 93 0.96 0.71 21.22
N ALA A 94 0.69 -0.54 21.62
CA ALA A 94 -0.23 -0.86 22.71
C ALA A 94 0.25 -0.33 24.07
N ALA A 95 1.57 -0.38 24.33
CA ALA A 95 2.17 -0.01 25.61
C ALA A 95 2.73 1.43 25.62
N ALA A 96 2.77 2.14 24.48
CA ALA A 96 3.42 3.43 24.33
C ALA A 96 2.95 4.43 25.40
N PRO A 97 3.88 4.99 26.21
CA PRO A 97 3.55 6.05 27.17
C PRO A 97 3.58 7.45 26.52
N THR A 98 4.27 7.61 25.39
CA THR A 98 4.46 8.89 24.70
C THR A 98 4.50 8.69 23.17
N LEU A 99 4.33 9.78 22.42
CA LEU A 99 4.47 9.78 20.95
C LEU A 99 5.84 9.29 20.46
N ALA A 100 6.92 9.54 21.21
CA ALA A 100 8.25 9.10 20.84
C ALA A 100 8.33 7.57 20.69
N TRP A 101 7.64 6.82 21.53
CA TRP A 101 7.58 5.35 21.42
C TRP A 101 6.84 4.89 20.17
N LEU A 102 5.82 5.63 19.71
CA LEU A 102 5.16 5.35 18.44
C LEU A 102 6.11 5.55 17.26
N PHE A 103 6.95 6.60 17.28
CA PHE A 103 7.98 6.80 16.26
C PHE A 103 9.01 5.67 16.26
N VAL A 104 9.48 5.24 17.42
CA VAL A 104 10.40 4.10 17.54
C VAL A 104 9.78 2.84 16.95
N GLY A 105 8.52 2.53 17.31
CA GLY A 105 7.79 1.40 16.76
C GLY A 105 7.69 1.48 15.23
N ARG A 106 7.25 2.60 14.70
CA ARG A 106 7.14 2.80 13.23
C ARG A 106 8.49 2.67 12.50
N PHE A 107 9.56 3.16 13.10
CA PHE A 107 10.91 3.03 12.52
C PHE A 107 11.38 1.57 12.52
N VAL A 108 11.20 0.86 13.64
CA VAL A 108 11.51 -0.58 13.76
C VAL A 108 10.69 -1.41 12.77
N ALA A 109 9.36 -1.14 12.70
CA ALA A 109 8.49 -1.78 11.73
C ALA A 109 8.91 -1.48 10.28
N GLY A 110 9.39 -0.27 10.00
CA GLY A 110 9.94 0.10 8.69
C GLY A 110 11.18 -0.72 8.34
N ILE A 111 12.14 -0.86 9.25
CA ILE A 111 13.33 -1.70 9.04
C ILE A 111 12.92 -3.15 8.74
N ALA A 112 11.96 -3.68 9.48
CA ALA A 112 11.56 -5.08 9.37
C ALA A 112 10.39 -5.32 8.41
N GLY A 113 9.69 -4.28 7.98
CA GLY A 113 8.45 -4.31 7.22
C GLY A 113 8.55 -4.81 5.78
N ALA A 114 9.66 -5.45 5.42
CA ALA A 114 9.86 -6.02 4.10
C ALA A 114 9.30 -7.45 3.96
N THR A 115 8.24 -7.83 4.70
CA THR A 115 7.62 -9.17 4.64
C THR A 115 7.20 -9.55 3.22
N TYR A 116 6.76 -8.58 2.43
CA TYR A 116 6.27 -8.79 1.06
C TYR A 116 7.36 -9.33 0.13
N GLY A 117 8.58 -8.82 0.21
CA GLY A 117 9.70 -9.27 -0.62
C GLY A 117 10.06 -10.75 -0.39
N PRO A 118 10.39 -11.16 0.83
CA PRO A 118 10.64 -12.56 1.18
C PRO A 118 9.46 -13.48 0.88
N ALA A 119 8.21 -13.05 1.12
CA ALA A 119 7.02 -13.84 0.80
C ALA A 119 6.90 -14.10 -0.71
N ASN A 120 7.10 -13.07 -1.54
CA ASN A 120 7.19 -13.20 -3.00
C ASN A 120 8.29 -14.19 -3.41
N ALA A 121 9.46 -14.10 -2.78
CA ALA A 121 10.58 -14.98 -3.08
C ALA A 121 10.25 -16.45 -2.73
N VAL A 122 9.66 -16.72 -1.54
CA VAL A 122 9.18 -18.07 -1.19
C VAL A 122 8.21 -18.60 -2.23
N LEU A 123 7.20 -17.82 -2.62
CA LEU A 123 6.22 -18.25 -3.62
C LEU A 123 6.87 -18.50 -4.98
N ALA A 124 7.83 -17.65 -5.39
CA ALA A 124 8.59 -17.84 -6.62
C ALA A 124 9.46 -19.10 -6.61
N ASP A 125 10.07 -19.42 -5.45
CA ASP A 125 10.95 -20.58 -5.28
C ASP A 125 10.19 -21.92 -5.39
N VAL A 126 8.91 -21.95 -4.94
CA VAL A 126 8.09 -23.18 -4.88
C VAL A 126 7.02 -23.28 -5.97
N THR A 127 6.91 -22.28 -6.85
CA THR A 127 5.89 -22.27 -7.91
C THR A 127 6.53 -22.37 -9.29
N GLU A 128 6.03 -23.29 -10.11
CA GLU A 128 6.43 -23.43 -11.51
C GLU A 128 6.21 -22.12 -12.28
N PRO A 129 7.10 -21.72 -13.21
CA PRO A 129 7.01 -20.44 -13.91
C PRO A 129 5.63 -20.15 -14.52
N GLU A 130 4.99 -21.18 -15.09
CA GLU A 130 3.67 -21.07 -15.76
C GLU A 130 2.53 -20.77 -14.78
N LYS A 131 2.69 -21.15 -13.50
CA LYS A 131 1.67 -20.99 -12.44
C LYS A 131 1.92 -19.77 -11.55
N ARG A 132 3.06 -19.08 -11.69
CA ARG A 132 3.43 -17.93 -10.85
C ARG A 132 2.40 -16.81 -10.90
N GLY A 133 1.86 -16.52 -12.09
CA GLY A 133 0.84 -15.48 -12.24
C GLY A 133 -0.41 -15.75 -11.39
N ALA A 134 -0.89 -16.99 -11.36
CA ALA A 134 -2.04 -17.39 -10.54
C ALA A 134 -1.71 -17.33 -9.04
N THR A 135 -0.51 -17.78 -8.63
CA THR A 135 -0.07 -17.76 -7.22
C THR A 135 0.09 -16.33 -6.70
N PHE A 136 0.68 -15.42 -7.50
CA PHE A 136 0.77 -14.00 -7.14
C PHE A 136 -0.60 -13.32 -7.14
N GLY A 137 -1.54 -13.77 -7.98
CA GLY A 137 -2.94 -13.34 -7.91
C GLY A 137 -3.60 -13.70 -6.58
N LEU A 138 -3.36 -14.92 -6.06
CA LEU A 138 -3.85 -15.34 -4.74
C LEU A 138 -3.22 -14.52 -3.60
N MET A 139 -1.95 -14.15 -3.73
CA MET A 139 -1.28 -13.25 -2.78
C MET A 139 -1.96 -11.88 -2.71
N GLY A 140 -2.29 -11.32 -3.88
CA GLY A 140 -3.08 -10.08 -3.95
C GLY A 140 -4.48 -10.23 -3.34
N ALA A 141 -5.14 -11.37 -3.53
CA ALA A 141 -6.43 -11.67 -2.93
C ALA A 141 -6.34 -11.80 -1.39
N ALA A 142 -5.31 -12.47 -0.86
CA ALA A 142 -5.06 -12.57 0.57
C ALA A 142 -4.85 -11.19 1.20
N PHE A 143 -4.02 -10.35 0.56
CA PHE A 143 -3.83 -8.96 0.98
C PHE A 143 -5.14 -8.16 0.98
N GLY A 144 -5.90 -8.24 -0.13
CA GLY A 144 -7.18 -7.54 -0.26
C GLY A 144 -8.21 -7.95 0.79
N LEU A 145 -8.33 -9.26 1.07
CA LEU A 145 -9.20 -9.77 2.14
C LEU A 145 -8.77 -9.26 3.52
N GLY A 146 -7.47 -9.26 3.80
CA GLY A 146 -6.94 -8.72 5.05
C GLY A 146 -7.21 -7.23 5.19
N PHE A 147 -7.11 -6.48 4.10
CA PHE A 147 -7.40 -5.04 4.07
C PHE A 147 -8.89 -4.71 4.21
N ILE A 148 -9.79 -5.66 3.91
CA ILE A 148 -11.23 -5.54 4.19
C ILE A 148 -11.52 -5.85 5.67
N LEU A 149 -11.01 -6.99 6.14
CA LEU A 149 -11.30 -7.49 7.48
C LEU A 149 -10.61 -6.68 8.58
N GLY A 150 -9.37 -6.25 8.34
CA GLY A 150 -8.55 -5.55 9.33
C GLY A 150 -9.20 -4.29 9.87
N PRO A 151 -9.57 -3.31 9.02
CA PRO A 151 -10.19 -2.08 9.50
C PRO A 151 -11.54 -2.30 10.18
N ALA A 152 -12.37 -3.23 9.69
CA ALA A 152 -13.63 -3.59 10.33
C ALA A 152 -13.40 -4.14 11.76
N ILE A 153 -12.46 -5.07 11.90
CA ILE A 153 -12.07 -5.63 13.21
C ILE A 153 -11.49 -4.52 14.09
N GLY A 154 -10.60 -3.67 13.57
CA GLY A 154 -9.98 -2.57 14.31
C GLY A 154 -11.01 -1.57 14.84
N GLY A 155 -11.97 -1.18 14.00
CA GLY A 155 -13.07 -0.32 14.38
C GLY A 155 -13.92 -0.93 15.49
N LEU A 156 -14.32 -2.19 15.37
CA LEU A 156 -15.11 -2.90 16.40
C LEU A 156 -14.33 -3.04 17.71
N LEU A 157 -13.04 -3.37 17.66
CA LEU A 157 -12.20 -3.53 18.84
C LEU A 157 -11.95 -2.20 19.57
N SER A 158 -12.07 -1.06 18.91
CA SER A 158 -11.92 0.25 19.52
C SER A 158 -12.94 0.52 20.63
N GLY A 159 -14.13 -0.09 20.54
CA GLY A 159 -15.18 -0.04 21.58
C GLY A 159 -14.78 -0.69 22.90
N PHE A 160 -13.75 -1.55 22.92
CA PHE A 160 -13.21 -2.18 24.12
C PHE A 160 -12.00 -1.42 24.72
N GLY A 161 -11.62 -0.29 24.12
CA GLY A 161 -10.54 0.59 24.54
C GLY A 161 -9.57 0.93 23.42
N THR A 162 -8.96 2.12 23.52
CA THR A 162 -8.08 2.68 22.46
C THR A 162 -6.84 1.83 22.17
N ARG A 163 -6.40 0.99 23.12
CA ARG A 163 -5.21 0.13 22.97
C ARG A 163 -5.53 -1.31 22.58
N THR A 164 -6.78 -1.76 22.75
CA THR A 164 -7.23 -3.12 22.45
C THR A 164 -6.91 -3.57 21.02
N PRO A 165 -7.15 -2.74 19.97
CA PRO A 165 -6.82 -3.12 18.60
C PRO A 165 -5.33 -3.46 18.41
N PHE A 166 -4.43 -2.70 19.05
CA PHE A 166 -2.99 -2.93 18.93
C PHE A 166 -2.54 -4.21 19.64
N VAL A 167 -3.15 -4.54 20.81
CA VAL A 167 -2.90 -5.79 21.52
C VAL A 167 -3.32 -6.98 20.65
N VAL A 168 -4.48 -6.90 20.03
CA VAL A 168 -4.97 -7.96 19.13
C VAL A 168 -4.09 -8.09 17.89
N ALA A 169 -3.67 -6.97 17.28
CA ALA A 169 -2.73 -6.99 16.16
C ALA A 169 -1.39 -7.63 16.55
N ALA A 170 -0.87 -7.32 17.75
CA ALA A 170 0.35 -7.92 18.30
C ALA A 170 0.19 -9.44 18.50
N ALA A 171 -0.94 -9.88 19.05
CA ALA A 171 -1.24 -11.29 19.25
C ALA A 171 -1.33 -12.03 17.90
N LEU A 172 -2.00 -11.46 16.91
CA LEU A 172 -2.08 -12.01 15.55
C LEU A 172 -0.70 -12.12 14.90
N ALA A 173 0.14 -11.09 15.00
CA ALA A 173 1.51 -11.13 14.48
C ALA A 173 2.37 -12.17 15.24
N GLY A 174 2.20 -12.29 16.55
CA GLY A 174 2.86 -13.33 17.35
C GLY A 174 2.44 -14.75 16.95
N LEU A 175 1.14 -14.98 16.74
CA LEU A 175 0.63 -16.26 16.22
C LEU A 175 1.15 -16.54 14.82
N ASN A 176 1.26 -15.52 13.98
CA ASN A 176 1.82 -15.63 12.63
C ASN A 176 3.31 -16.02 12.67
N ALA A 177 4.09 -15.41 13.58
CA ALA A 177 5.48 -15.77 13.80
C ALA A 177 5.62 -17.24 14.27
N LEU A 178 4.76 -17.68 15.19
CA LEU A 178 4.70 -19.07 15.62
C LEU A 178 4.36 -20.01 14.45
N TRP A 179 3.41 -19.61 13.61
CA TRP A 179 3.03 -20.37 12.43
C TRP A 179 4.19 -20.52 11.43
N ILE A 180 4.97 -19.46 11.22
CA ILE A 180 6.20 -19.52 10.41
C ILE A 180 7.21 -20.47 11.04
N LEU A 181 7.39 -20.38 12.37
CA LEU A 181 8.38 -21.17 13.09
C LEU A 181 8.08 -22.67 13.05
N VAL A 182 6.82 -23.07 13.09
CA VAL A 182 6.43 -24.48 13.14
C VAL A 182 6.12 -25.04 11.75
N GLY A 183 5.47 -24.24 10.89
CA GLY A 183 4.85 -24.74 9.65
C GLY A 183 5.63 -24.44 8.37
N LEU A 184 6.37 -23.31 8.29
CA LEU A 184 7.03 -22.92 7.05
C LEU A 184 8.38 -23.63 6.88
N PRO A 185 8.55 -24.50 5.87
CA PRO A 185 9.87 -25.04 5.56
C PRO A 185 10.77 -23.96 4.94
N GLU A 186 12.10 -24.14 5.06
CA GLU A 186 13.02 -23.32 4.28
C GLU A 186 12.92 -23.68 2.79
N THR A 187 12.74 -22.67 1.95
CA THR A 187 12.53 -22.85 0.50
C THR A 187 13.78 -22.55 -0.34
N LEU A 188 14.79 -21.91 0.27
CA LEU A 188 16.08 -21.67 -0.39
C LEU A 188 17.12 -22.68 0.08
N PRO A 189 17.46 -23.72 -0.73
CA PRO A 189 18.49 -24.70 -0.41
C PRO A 189 19.83 -24.03 -0.17
N ALA A 190 20.66 -24.64 0.70
CA ALA A 190 21.95 -24.09 1.08
C ALA A 190 22.88 -23.84 -0.14
N GLU A 191 22.78 -24.72 -1.15
CA GLU A 191 23.58 -24.68 -2.39
C GLU A 191 23.21 -23.49 -3.29
N ARG A 192 22.01 -22.93 -3.16
CA ARG A 192 21.53 -21.77 -3.92
C ARG A 192 21.70 -20.45 -3.19
N ARG A 193 22.17 -20.47 -1.94
CA ARG A 193 22.42 -19.28 -1.13
C ARG A 193 23.58 -18.48 -1.69
N ARG A 194 23.43 -17.16 -1.68
CA ARG A 194 24.47 -16.23 -2.18
C ARG A 194 25.14 -15.49 -1.02
N PRO A 195 26.43 -15.19 -1.09
CA PRO A 195 27.10 -14.37 -0.09
C PRO A 195 26.49 -12.96 -0.10
N PHE A 196 26.33 -12.39 1.08
CA PHE A 196 25.87 -10.99 1.23
C PHE A 196 26.91 -10.05 0.62
N ARG A 197 26.43 -9.10 -0.21
CA ARG A 197 27.26 -8.08 -0.82
C ARG A 197 26.61 -6.71 -0.65
N TRP A 198 27.27 -5.78 0.03
CA TRP A 198 26.79 -4.41 0.19
C TRP A 198 26.52 -3.70 -1.14
N ARG A 199 27.30 -4.03 -2.17
CA ARG A 199 27.14 -3.48 -3.51
C ARG A 199 25.80 -3.80 -4.16
N ASP A 200 25.18 -4.92 -3.77
CA ASP A 200 23.88 -5.36 -4.30
C ASP A 200 22.72 -4.88 -3.42
N ALA A 201 23.03 -4.35 -2.23
CA ALA A 201 22.05 -3.88 -1.24
C ALA A 201 21.80 -2.36 -1.29
N HIS A 202 22.36 -1.62 -2.27
CA HIS A 202 22.17 -0.18 -2.34
C HIS A 202 20.93 0.22 -3.14
N VAL A 203 20.20 1.20 -2.62
CA VAL A 203 18.91 1.66 -3.13
C VAL A 203 19.03 2.49 -4.42
N LEU A 204 20.15 3.22 -4.60
CA LEU A 204 20.32 4.16 -5.71
C LEU A 204 20.31 3.49 -7.09
N GLY A 205 20.66 2.21 -7.18
CA GLY A 205 20.58 1.43 -8.42
C GLY A 205 19.17 1.28 -8.97
N ALA A 206 18.17 1.31 -8.09
CA ALA A 206 16.76 1.18 -8.47
C ALA A 206 16.25 2.39 -9.31
N PHE A 207 16.89 3.56 -9.21
CA PHE A 207 16.48 4.77 -9.97
C PHE A 207 17.10 4.84 -11.37
N ARG A 208 18.16 4.09 -11.64
CA ARG A 208 18.88 4.13 -12.91
C ARG A 208 17.97 3.89 -14.14
N PRO A 209 16.99 2.98 -14.12
CA PRO A 209 16.08 2.75 -15.23
C PRO A 209 15.20 3.96 -15.58
N LEU A 210 14.86 4.82 -14.60
CA LEU A 210 14.05 6.02 -14.84
C LEU A 210 14.73 7.02 -15.77
N PHE A 211 16.06 7.12 -15.70
CA PHE A 211 16.84 8.04 -16.54
C PHE A 211 17.01 7.56 -17.98
N HIS A 212 16.71 6.30 -18.27
CA HIS A 212 16.82 5.68 -19.59
C HIS A 212 15.46 5.35 -20.21
N ALA A 213 14.36 5.88 -19.65
CA ALA A 213 12.99 5.53 -20.03
C ALA A 213 12.58 6.03 -21.43
N GLY A 214 13.34 6.92 -22.08
CA GLY A 214 13.08 7.38 -23.44
C GLY A 214 11.62 7.83 -23.66
N GLY A 215 10.94 7.23 -24.62
CA GLY A 215 9.55 7.54 -24.98
C GLY A 215 8.50 7.18 -23.91
N ALA A 216 8.83 6.35 -22.90
CA ALA A 216 7.95 5.98 -21.80
C ALA A 216 7.97 7.01 -20.64
N ALA A 217 8.89 7.97 -20.64
CA ALA A 217 9.05 8.95 -19.57
C ALA A 217 7.74 9.71 -19.19
N PRO A 218 6.91 10.18 -20.13
CA PRO A 218 5.64 10.83 -19.76
C PRO A 218 4.71 9.91 -18.97
N LEU A 219 4.62 8.64 -19.34
CA LEU A 219 3.77 7.66 -18.61
C LEU A 219 4.32 7.34 -17.22
N LEU A 220 5.64 7.32 -17.05
CA LEU A 220 6.27 7.13 -15.73
C LEU A 220 6.02 8.33 -14.82
N ILE A 221 6.02 9.56 -15.36
CA ILE A 221 5.65 10.77 -14.62
C ILE A 221 4.17 10.71 -14.24
N ALA A 222 3.29 10.33 -15.16
CA ALA A 222 1.86 10.15 -14.86
C ALA A 222 1.64 9.07 -13.80
N ALA A 223 2.39 7.96 -13.83
CA ALA A 223 2.38 6.93 -12.81
C ALA A 223 2.80 7.45 -11.43
N LEU A 224 3.85 8.28 -11.37
CA LEU A 224 4.31 8.91 -10.13
C LEU A 224 3.22 9.82 -9.54
N LEU A 225 2.66 10.73 -10.36
CA LEU A 225 1.61 11.65 -9.91
C LEU A 225 0.37 10.89 -9.44
N TRP A 226 -0.01 9.82 -10.15
CA TRP A 226 -1.09 8.93 -9.77
C TRP A 226 -0.83 8.26 -8.41
N GLN A 227 0.36 7.69 -8.22
CA GLN A 227 0.74 7.04 -6.96
C GLN A 227 0.78 8.05 -5.80
N LEU A 228 1.34 9.26 -6.01
CA LEU A 228 1.33 10.32 -5.01
C LEU A 228 -0.09 10.68 -4.59
N ALA A 229 -1.01 10.88 -5.55
CA ALA A 229 -2.41 11.20 -5.28
C ALA A 229 -3.10 10.11 -4.45
N HIS A 230 -2.82 8.83 -4.73
CA HIS A 230 -3.46 7.70 -4.05
C HIS A 230 -3.05 7.51 -2.60
N PHE A 231 -1.92 8.11 -2.17
CA PHE A 231 -1.57 8.12 -0.76
C PHE A 231 -2.55 8.94 0.10
N VAL A 232 -3.45 9.72 -0.49
CA VAL A 232 -4.54 10.37 0.25
C VAL A 232 -5.38 9.36 1.04
N TYR A 233 -5.65 8.16 0.50
CA TYR A 233 -6.44 7.16 1.20
C TYR A 233 -5.73 6.57 2.42
N PRO A 234 -4.59 5.88 2.30
CA PRO A 234 -3.96 5.24 3.45
C PRO A 234 -3.38 6.23 4.46
N ALA A 235 -3.04 7.45 4.04
CA ALA A 235 -2.40 8.43 4.91
C ALA A 235 -3.39 9.35 5.63
N THR A 236 -4.54 9.65 5.03
CA THR A 236 -5.42 10.70 5.55
C THR A 236 -6.86 10.28 5.80
N TRP A 237 -7.32 9.15 5.26
CA TRP A 237 -8.73 8.77 5.33
C TRP A 237 -9.32 8.80 6.73
N ALA A 238 -8.65 8.16 7.70
CA ALA A 238 -9.13 8.08 9.07
C ALA A 238 -9.15 9.46 9.77
N PHE A 239 -8.18 10.32 9.47
CA PHE A 239 -8.12 11.68 10.00
C PHE A 239 -9.16 12.58 9.35
N TRP A 240 -9.28 12.52 8.01
CA TRP A 240 -10.27 13.28 7.27
C TRP A 240 -11.70 12.94 7.69
N ALA A 241 -12.01 11.65 7.82
CA ALA A 241 -13.35 11.22 8.22
C ALA A 241 -13.70 11.70 9.65
N GLY A 242 -12.73 11.73 10.56
CA GLY A 242 -12.90 12.33 11.89
C GLY A 242 -13.08 13.85 11.83
N LEU A 243 -12.31 14.57 10.99
CA LEU A 243 -12.36 16.03 10.88
C LEU A 243 -13.60 16.53 10.13
N ALA A 244 -13.97 15.86 9.03
CA ALA A 244 -15.03 16.34 8.12
C ALA A 244 -16.42 15.81 8.48
N LEU A 245 -16.50 14.61 9.10
CA LEU A 245 -17.75 13.86 9.31
C LEU A 245 -17.99 13.48 10.76
N ASP A 246 -17.06 13.79 11.66
CA ASP A 246 -17.07 13.39 13.07
C ASP A 246 -17.22 11.86 13.26
N TRP A 247 -16.58 11.09 12.37
CA TRP A 247 -16.64 9.64 12.42
C TRP A 247 -15.73 9.07 13.51
N ASP A 248 -16.27 8.12 14.25
CA ASP A 248 -15.50 7.28 15.16
C ASP A 248 -14.69 6.19 14.43
N ALA A 249 -13.86 5.47 15.17
CA ALA A 249 -13.06 4.39 14.60
C ALA A 249 -13.91 3.26 14.00
N THR A 250 -15.13 3.05 14.51
CA THR A 250 -16.07 2.02 14.00
C THR A 250 -16.58 2.41 12.63
N ALA A 251 -17.07 3.64 12.45
CA ALA A 251 -17.54 4.15 11.16
C ALA A 251 -16.41 4.17 10.13
N ILE A 252 -15.21 4.61 10.53
CA ILE A 252 -14.00 4.58 9.70
C ILE A 252 -13.67 3.13 9.28
N GLY A 253 -13.70 2.18 10.21
CA GLY A 253 -13.45 0.77 9.95
C GLY A 253 -14.39 0.18 8.89
N TRP A 254 -15.69 0.44 9.02
CA TRP A 254 -16.70 -0.01 8.04
C TRP A 254 -16.54 0.64 6.68
N SER A 255 -16.17 1.93 6.62
CA SER A 255 -15.92 2.61 5.34
C SER A 255 -14.72 2.04 4.59
N LEU A 256 -13.64 1.72 5.31
CA LEU A 256 -12.46 1.06 4.73
C LEU A 256 -12.78 -0.37 4.26
N ALA A 257 -13.59 -1.12 5.02
CA ALA A 257 -14.06 -2.43 4.60
C ALA A 257 -14.93 -2.35 3.32
N ALA A 258 -15.84 -1.37 3.26
CA ALA A 258 -16.64 -1.10 2.06
C ALA A 258 -15.77 -0.73 0.85
N ALA A 259 -14.73 0.11 1.05
CA ALA A 259 -13.78 0.48 0.00
C ALA A 259 -13.02 -0.74 -0.52
N GLY A 260 -12.51 -1.59 0.37
CA GLY A 260 -11.84 -2.83 0.01
C GLY A 260 -12.74 -3.78 -0.79
N LEU A 261 -14.00 -3.96 -0.35
CA LEU A 261 -14.99 -4.77 -1.06
C LEU A 261 -15.29 -4.20 -2.45
N ALA A 262 -15.55 -2.89 -2.55
CA ALA A 262 -15.84 -2.22 -3.81
C ALA A 262 -14.68 -2.35 -4.80
N MET A 263 -13.43 -2.13 -4.34
CA MET A 263 -12.23 -2.32 -5.15
C MET A 263 -12.06 -3.77 -5.61
N GLY A 264 -12.27 -4.75 -4.72
CA GLY A 264 -12.21 -6.16 -5.06
C GLY A 264 -13.23 -6.54 -6.14
N LEU A 265 -14.47 -6.08 -6.00
CA LEU A 265 -15.52 -6.29 -7.01
C LEU A 265 -15.17 -5.64 -8.35
N ALA A 266 -14.69 -4.39 -8.34
CA ALA A 266 -14.27 -3.70 -9.55
C ALA A 266 -13.10 -4.44 -10.24
N GLN A 267 -12.12 -4.91 -9.47
CA GLN A 267 -10.97 -5.65 -10.00
C GLN A 267 -11.37 -6.96 -10.67
N VAL A 268 -12.27 -7.73 -10.06
CA VAL A 268 -12.71 -9.03 -10.57
C VAL A 268 -13.67 -8.89 -11.76
N PHE A 269 -14.65 -7.99 -11.65
CA PHE A 269 -15.75 -7.94 -12.60
C PHE A 269 -15.63 -6.88 -13.69
N VAL A 270 -14.90 -5.80 -13.45
CA VAL A 270 -14.86 -4.63 -14.33
C VAL A 270 -13.53 -4.52 -15.08
N THR A 271 -12.39 -4.67 -14.41
CA THR A 271 -11.07 -4.34 -14.95
C THR A 271 -10.78 -5.07 -16.27
N GLY A 272 -10.89 -6.40 -16.28
CA GLY A 272 -10.61 -7.18 -17.50
C GLY A 272 -11.54 -6.84 -18.65
N ARG A 273 -12.84 -6.64 -18.37
CA ARG A 273 -13.84 -6.28 -19.38
C ARG A 273 -13.62 -4.89 -19.95
N ALA A 274 -13.25 -3.93 -19.11
CA ALA A 274 -12.95 -2.56 -19.52
C ALA A 274 -11.74 -2.51 -20.46
N ILE A 275 -10.65 -3.20 -20.11
CA ILE A 275 -9.44 -3.29 -20.95
C ILE A 275 -9.76 -3.96 -22.28
N ALA A 276 -10.51 -5.07 -22.28
CA ALA A 276 -10.88 -5.77 -23.50
C ALA A 276 -11.78 -4.94 -24.42
N ARG A 277 -12.68 -4.10 -23.86
CA ARG A 277 -13.65 -3.30 -24.65
C ARG A 277 -13.07 -1.98 -25.13
N PHE A 278 -12.30 -1.29 -24.31
CA PHE A 278 -11.84 0.10 -24.56
C PHE A 278 -10.34 0.19 -24.90
N GLY A 279 -9.58 -0.88 -24.66
CA GLY A 279 -8.13 -0.89 -24.74
C GLY A 279 -7.48 -0.19 -23.54
N GLU A 280 -6.18 -0.40 -23.36
CA GLU A 280 -5.44 0.06 -22.15
C GLU A 280 -5.45 1.59 -22.02
N ALA A 281 -5.15 2.32 -23.10
CA ALA A 281 -5.01 3.78 -23.06
C ALA A 281 -6.31 4.49 -22.67
N ARG A 282 -7.46 4.08 -23.24
CA ARG A 282 -8.77 4.64 -22.88
C ARG A 282 -9.17 4.23 -21.47
N THR A 283 -8.88 3.00 -21.05
CA THR A 283 -9.18 2.52 -19.69
C THR A 283 -8.41 3.31 -18.64
N VAL A 284 -7.13 3.67 -18.88
CA VAL A 284 -6.36 4.58 -18.02
C VAL A 284 -7.06 5.93 -17.90
N VAL A 285 -7.46 6.53 -19.01
CA VAL A 285 -8.15 7.84 -19.02
C VAL A 285 -9.46 7.78 -18.23
N ILE A 286 -10.30 6.77 -18.47
CA ILE A 286 -11.56 6.57 -17.75
C ILE A 286 -11.31 6.47 -16.24
N GLY A 287 -10.36 5.62 -15.83
CA GLY A 287 -10.03 5.43 -14.43
C GLY A 287 -9.47 6.71 -13.77
N MET A 288 -8.63 7.48 -14.48
CA MET A 288 -8.12 8.76 -13.97
C MET A 288 -9.22 9.82 -13.84
N VAL A 289 -10.15 9.89 -14.80
CA VAL A 289 -11.32 10.81 -14.71
C VAL A 289 -12.17 10.44 -13.50
N VAL A 290 -12.50 9.15 -13.33
CA VAL A 290 -13.26 8.69 -12.15
C VAL A 290 -12.51 9.02 -10.86
N GLY A 291 -11.20 8.77 -10.80
CA GLY A 291 -10.39 9.07 -9.62
C GLY A 291 -10.38 10.57 -9.28
N GLY A 292 -10.14 11.42 -10.28
CA GLY A 292 -10.16 12.86 -10.10
C GLY A 292 -11.52 13.40 -9.63
N LEU A 293 -12.61 12.92 -10.23
CA LEU A 293 -13.98 13.29 -9.81
C LEU A 293 -14.27 12.79 -8.39
N SER A 294 -13.84 11.57 -8.04
CA SER A 294 -14.02 11.03 -6.69
C SER A 294 -13.30 11.89 -5.65
N PHE A 295 -12.07 12.33 -5.93
CA PHE A 295 -11.35 13.21 -5.03
C PHE A 295 -12.07 14.56 -4.88
N LEU A 296 -12.56 15.15 -5.97
CA LEU A 296 -13.36 16.39 -5.89
C LEU A 296 -14.65 16.20 -5.08
N PHE A 297 -15.34 15.06 -5.23
CA PHE A 297 -16.53 14.79 -4.42
C PHE A 297 -16.21 14.71 -2.94
N TYR A 298 -15.07 14.12 -2.54
CA TYR A 298 -14.65 14.08 -1.13
C TYR A 298 -14.29 15.45 -0.56
N VAL A 299 -13.94 16.46 -1.39
CA VAL A 299 -13.75 17.85 -0.90
C VAL A 299 -15.04 18.44 -0.36
N PHE A 300 -16.18 18.13 -1.01
CA PHE A 300 -17.45 18.81 -0.74
C PHE A 300 -18.48 17.97 0.00
N VAL A 301 -18.18 16.67 0.26
CA VAL A 301 -19.13 15.77 0.89
C VAL A 301 -19.32 16.09 2.37
N THR A 302 -20.58 16.24 2.77
CA THR A 302 -20.99 16.50 4.16
C THR A 302 -21.96 15.43 4.72
N GLN A 303 -22.40 14.52 3.87
CA GLN A 303 -23.42 13.51 4.23
C GLN A 303 -22.81 12.11 4.24
N ASN A 304 -23.00 11.38 5.34
CA ASN A 304 -22.41 10.07 5.55
C ASN A 304 -22.78 9.04 4.46
N TRP A 305 -24.03 9.00 4.01
CA TRP A 305 -24.45 8.06 2.97
C TRP A 305 -23.80 8.33 1.62
N LEU A 306 -23.54 9.61 1.32
CA LEU A 306 -22.92 10.03 0.06
C LEU A 306 -21.46 9.54 -0.02
N VAL A 307 -20.77 9.46 1.13
CA VAL A 307 -19.41 8.89 1.21
C VAL A 307 -19.38 7.44 0.70
N TYR A 308 -20.35 6.63 1.10
CA TYR A 308 -20.44 5.24 0.61
C TYR A 308 -20.73 5.19 -0.89
N ALA A 309 -21.61 6.06 -1.40
CA ALA A 309 -21.84 6.17 -2.85
C ALA A 309 -20.55 6.54 -3.61
N ILE A 310 -19.77 7.50 -3.08
CA ILE A 310 -18.48 7.88 -3.66
C ILE A 310 -17.47 6.73 -3.55
N ILE A 311 -17.43 5.96 -2.46
CA ILE A 311 -16.57 4.78 -2.31
C ILE A 311 -16.83 3.78 -3.46
N PHE A 312 -18.08 3.43 -3.73
CA PHE A 312 -18.41 2.50 -4.82
C PHE A 312 -18.09 3.08 -6.20
N PHE A 313 -18.34 4.37 -6.43
CA PHE A 313 -17.95 5.05 -7.65
C PHE A 313 -16.42 5.08 -7.81
N SER A 314 -15.70 5.43 -6.75
CA SER A 314 -14.24 5.53 -6.75
C SER A 314 -13.53 4.18 -6.96
N ALA A 315 -14.19 3.05 -6.71
CA ALA A 315 -13.61 1.73 -6.94
C ALA A 315 -13.17 1.52 -8.40
N LEU A 316 -13.82 2.21 -9.37
CA LEU A 316 -13.44 2.16 -10.78
C LEU A 316 -12.09 2.84 -11.09
N GLN A 317 -11.54 3.65 -10.18
CA GLN A 317 -10.17 4.16 -10.31
C GLN A 317 -9.12 3.03 -10.28
N GLY A 318 -9.45 1.86 -9.70
CA GLY A 318 -8.63 0.65 -9.73
C GLY A 318 -8.30 0.14 -11.14
N LEU A 319 -8.99 0.63 -12.18
CA LEU A 319 -8.70 0.35 -13.58
C LEU A 319 -7.33 0.93 -14.03
N VAL A 320 -6.84 1.99 -13.39
CA VAL A 320 -5.67 2.75 -13.86
C VAL A 320 -4.40 1.91 -13.78
N TRP A 321 -4.10 1.34 -12.62
CA TRP A 321 -2.81 0.70 -12.39
C TRP A 321 -2.54 -0.51 -13.31
N PRO A 322 -3.46 -1.48 -13.46
CA PRO A 322 -3.28 -2.59 -14.39
C PRO A 322 -3.14 -2.13 -15.84
N SER A 323 -3.98 -1.18 -16.26
CA SER A 323 -3.99 -0.66 -17.64
C SER A 323 -2.73 0.13 -17.97
N LEU A 324 -2.22 0.91 -16.99
CA LEU A 324 -1.00 1.70 -17.14
C LEU A 324 0.23 0.78 -17.23
N ASN A 325 0.30 -0.28 -16.41
CA ASN A 325 1.34 -1.29 -16.49
C ASN A 325 1.33 -2.02 -17.85
N ALA A 326 0.15 -2.40 -18.33
CA ALA A 326 0.02 -3.05 -19.62
C ALA A 326 0.47 -2.13 -20.77
N LEU A 327 0.08 -0.85 -20.72
CA LEU A 327 0.47 0.15 -21.72
C LEU A 327 1.98 0.40 -21.73
N LEU A 328 2.59 0.55 -20.55
CA LEU A 328 4.03 0.71 -20.40
C LEU A 328 4.80 -0.52 -20.90
N SER A 329 4.32 -1.72 -20.57
CA SER A 329 4.92 -2.97 -21.02
C SER A 329 4.89 -3.12 -22.54
N ARG A 330 3.81 -2.70 -23.20
CA ARG A 330 3.71 -2.70 -24.67
C ARG A 330 4.64 -1.70 -25.37
N MET A 331 4.95 -0.60 -24.69
CA MET A 331 5.86 0.45 -25.22
C MET A 331 7.33 0.15 -24.93
N THR A 332 7.64 -0.94 -24.25
CA THR A 332 8.97 -1.29 -23.81
C THR A 332 9.39 -2.62 -24.45
N ASP A 333 10.57 -2.65 -25.05
CA ASP A 333 11.13 -3.85 -25.66
C ASP A 333 11.30 -4.97 -24.64
N ALA A 334 11.23 -6.23 -25.11
CA ALA A 334 11.35 -7.42 -24.26
C ALA A 334 12.64 -7.42 -23.42
N SER A 335 13.74 -6.91 -23.97
CA SER A 335 15.05 -6.78 -23.30
C SER A 335 15.07 -5.76 -22.14
N HIS A 336 14.11 -4.80 -22.12
CA HIS A 336 14.05 -3.72 -21.14
C HIS A 336 12.90 -3.88 -20.12
N GLN A 337 12.12 -4.96 -20.18
CA GLN A 337 11.00 -5.20 -19.26
C GLN A 337 11.44 -5.23 -17.78
N GLY A 338 12.60 -5.81 -17.48
CA GLY A 338 13.16 -5.79 -16.11
C GLY A 338 13.48 -4.36 -15.63
N ALA A 339 14.02 -3.52 -16.51
CA ALA A 339 14.30 -2.12 -16.21
C ALA A 339 13.00 -1.32 -15.97
N LEU A 340 11.94 -1.59 -16.76
CA LEU A 340 10.62 -0.99 -16.55
C LEU A 340 10.05 -1.35 -15.18
N GLN A 341 10.05 -2.62 -14.80
CA GLN A 341 9.53 -3.06 -13.49
C GLN A 341 10.35 -2.46 -12.33
N GLY A 342 11.67 -2.36 -12.48
CA GLY A 342 12.53 -1.66 -11.53
C GLY A 342 12.18 -0.16 -11.42
N GLY A 343 11.93 0.50 -12.55
CA GLY A 343 11.47 1.89 -12.60
C GLY A 343 10.12 2.10 -11.90
N MET A 344 9.16 1.21 -12.13
CA MET A 344 7.84 1.25 -11.46
C MET A 344 7.95 1.04 -9.95
N ALA A 345 8.81 0.13 -9.50
CA ALA A 345 9.09 -0.07 -8.08
C ALA A 345 9.74 1.18 -7.45
N SER A 346 10.64 1.85 -8.17
CA SER A 346 11.26 3.10 -7.72
C SER A 346 10.23 4.23 -7.58
N ILE A 347 9.31 4.36 -8.54
CA ILE A 347 8.20 5.30 -8.49
C ILE A 347 7.33 5.05 -7.26
N ALA A 348 6.96 3.78 -7.01
CA ALA A 348 6.18 3.40 -5.84
C ALA A 348 6.90 3.76 -4.53
N SER A 349 8.22 3.55 -4.46
CA SER A 349 9.04 3.90 -3.29
C SER A 349 9.13 5.41 -3.05
N ILE A 350 9.32 6.22 -4.10
CA ILE A 350 9.29 7.69 -4.00
C ILE A 350 7.91 8.15 -3.50
N ALA A 351 6.85 7.62 -4.09
CA ALA A 351 5.50 7.97 -3.71
C ALA A 351 5.18 7.56 -2.26
N ALA A 352 5.72 6.44 -1.77
CA ALA A 352 5.54 5.97 -0.40
C ALA A 352 6.22 6.85 0.65
N ILE A 353 7.26 7.59 0.29
CA ILE A 353 7.97 8.52 1.19
C ILE A 353 7.31 9.91 1.12
N ILE A 354 7.11 10.44 -0.09
CA ILE A 354 6.64 11.81 -0.30
C ILE A 354 5.12 11.91 -0.14
N GLY A 355 4.37 10.94 -0.65
CA GLY A 355 2.91 10.95 -0.71
C GLY A 355 2.24 11.14 0.65
N PRO A 356 2.54 10.29 1.65
CA PRO A 356 1.96 10.44 2.98
C PRO A 356 2.22 11.81 3.59
N LEU A 357 3.45 12.33 3.47
CA LEU A 357 3.81 13.64 4.00
C LEU A 357 3.02 14.74 3.32
N ALA A 358 3.01 14.77 1.99
CA ALA A 358 2.29 15.80 1.23
C ALA A 358 0.78 15.79 1.55
N MET A 359 0.16 14.60 1.60
CA MET A 359 -1.27 14.47 1.85
C MET A 359 -1.65 14.82 3.29
N THR A 360 -0.87 14.40 4.28
CA THR A 360 -1.15 14.74 5.68
C THR A 360 -0.93 16.21 5.98
N GLN A 361 0.10 16.85 5.40
CA GLN A 361 0.30 18.29 5.54
C GLN A 361 -0.82 19.10 4.87
N ALA A 362 -1.27 18.67 3.67
CA ALA A 362 -2.38 19.31 2.97
C ALA A 362 -3.71 19.17 3.76
N LEU A 363 -3.96 17.99 4.38
CA LEU A 363 -5.14 17.81 5.22
C LEU A 363 -5.08 18.70 6.46
N ALA A 364 -3.95 18.67 7.19
CA ALA A 364 -3.80 19.45 8.41
C ALA A 364 -3.90 20.95 8.15
N PHE A 365 -3.25 21.44 7.09
CA PHE A 365 -3.35 22.84 6.68
C PHE A 365 -4.80 23.24 6.34
N GLY A 366 -5.50 22.41 5.55
CA GLY A 366 -6.91 22.66 5.23
C GLY A 366 -7.79 22.67 6.49
N ALA A 367 -7.62 21.70 7.39
CA ALA A 367 -8.40 21.61 8.63
C ALA A 367 -8.21 22.82 9.56
N GLU A 368 -6.99 23.36 9.65
CA GLU A 368 -6.71 24.58 10.43
C GLU A 368 -7.40 25.84 9.86
N HIS A 369 -7.76 25.82 8.57
CA HIS A 369 -8.49 26.90 7.90
C HIS A 369 -9.98 26.58 7.72
N GLY A 370 -10.51 25.53 8.37
CA GLY A 370 -11.91 25.13 8.27
C GLY A 370 -12.28 24.31 7.03
N GLU A 371 -11.28 23.88 6.23
CA GLU A 371 -11.48 23.18 4.95
C GLU A 371 -10.77 21.81 4.97
N PRO A 372 -11.33 20.77 5.62
CA PRO A 372 -10.68 19.46 5.74
C PRO A 372 -10.53 18.71 4.40
N GLY A 373 -11.06 19.25 3.30
CA GLY A 373 -10.91 18.68 1.94
C GLY A 373 -9.55 18.89 1.28
N GLY A 374 -8.61 19.63 1.91
CA GLY A 374 -7.34 20.05 1.29
C GLY A 374 -6.49 18.92 0.70
N ALA A 375 -6.41 17.78 1.36
CA ALA A 375 -5.68 16.62 0.84
C ALA A 375 -6.32 16.04 -0.43
N PHE A 376 -7.64 15.95 -0.47
CA PHE A 376 -8.36 15.47 -1.65
C PHE A 376 -8.27 16.45 -2.82
N LEU A 377 -8.26 17.75 -2.53
CA LEU A 377 -8.02 18.76 -3.56
C LEU A 377 -6.61 18.62 -4.18
N LEU A 378 -5.58 18.45 -3.35
CA LEU A 378 -4.22 18.17 -3.83
C LEU A 378 -4.18 16.89 -4.68
N ALA A 379 -4.83 15.81 -4.23
CA ALA A 379 -4.92 14.56 -4.98
C ALA A 379 -5.63 14.75 -6.33
N ALA A 380 -6.73 15.50 -6.37
CA ALA A 380 -7.43 15.81 -7.61
C ALA A 380 -6.55 16.59 -8.61
N LEU A 381 -5.78 17.58 -8.13
CA LEU A 381 -4.83 18.32 -8.96
C LEU A 381 -3.73 17.43 -9.53
N LEU A 382 -3.13 16.54 -8.71
CA LEU A 382 -2.12 15.61 -9.18
C LEU A 382 -2.67 14.66 -10.25
N VAL A 383 -3.91 14.16 -10.07
CA VAL A 383 -4.57 13.32 -11.07
C VAL A 383 -4.89 14.10 -12.34
N LEU A 384 -5.32 15.37 -12.23
CA LEU A 384 -5.54 16.22 -13.39
C LEU A 384 -4.25 16.37 -14.22
N PHE A 385 -3.11 16.66 -13.59
CA PHE A 385 -1.82 16.75 -14.28
C PHE A 385 -1.43 15.40 -14.90
N ALA A 386 -1.60 14.28 -14.17
CA ALA A 386 -1.35 12.94 -14.71
C ALA A 386 -2.22 12.67 -15.95
N LEU A 387 -3.52 13.00 -15.89
CA LEU A 387 -4.48 12.83 -16.98
C LEU A 387 -4.08 13.65 -18.21
N LEU A 388 -3.70 14.92 -18.03
CA LEU A 388 -3.22 15.77 -19.12
C LEU A 388 -1.98 15.17 -19.79
N ILE A 389 -1.01 14.69 -19.00
CA ILE A 389 0.19 14.01 -19.53
C ILE A 389 -0.19 12.78 -20.37
N VAL A 390 -1.12 11.95 -19.89
CA VAL A 390 -1.58 10.76 -20.63
C VAL A 390 -2.29 11.16 -21.92
N ILE A 391 -3.20 12.12 -21.88
CA ILE A 391 -3.97 12.55 -23.07
C ILE A 391 -3.05 13.18 -24.11
N PHE A 392 -2.21 14.13 -23.74
CA PHE A 392 -1.36 14.86 -24.68
C PHE A 392 -0.09 14.11 -25.06
N GLY A 393 0.48 13.32 -24.14
CA GLY A 393 1.74 12.61 -24.37
C GLY A 393 1.57 11.27 -25.08
N VAL A 394 0.43 10.61 -24.91
CA VAL A 394 0.23 9.21 -25.36
C VAL A 394 -0.94 9.06 -26.32
N VAL A 395 -2.14 9.49 -25.92
CA VAL A 395 -3.36 9.25 -26.72
C VAL A 395 -3.29 9.94 -28.11
N ARG A 396 -2.67 11.11 -28.19
CA ARG A 396 -2.46 11.80 -29.47
C ARG A 396 -1.47 11.09 -30.39
N ARG A 397 -0.48 10.37 -29.83
CA ARG A 397 0.52 9.63 -30.62
C ARG A 397 0.00 8.26 -31.09
N LEU A 398 -1.04 7.71 -30.45
CA LEU A 398 -1.65 6.44 -30.77
C LEU A 398 -2.85 6.57 -31.74
N LYS A 399 -3.17 7.78 -32.25
CA LYS A 399 -4.13 7.91 -33.35
C LYS A 399 -3.50 7.28 -34.59
N PRO A 400 -4.14 6.26 -35.21
CA PRO A 400 -3.73 5.82 -36.54
C PRO A 400 -3.86 7.01 -37.49
N ALA A 401 -2.84 7.18 -38.36
CA ALA A 401 -2.86 8.11 -39.45
C ALA A 401 -3.94 7.72 -40.45
#